data_4df55054ca65a5b9d0570cba56413ea4
#
_entry.id   4df55054ca65a5b9d0570cba56413ea4
#
_cell.length_a   1.000
_cell.length_b   1.000
_cell.length_c   1.000
_cell.angle_alpha   90.00
_cell.angle_beta   90.00
_cell.angle_gamma   90.00
#
_symmetry.space_group_name_H-M   'P 1'
#
loop_
_entity.id
_entity.type
_entity.pdbx_description
1 polymer ?
#
loop_
_entity_poly.entity_id
_entity_poly.type
_entity_poly.pdbx_seq_one_letter_code
_entity_poly.pdbx_strand_id
1 'polypeptide(L)'
;FAFLGGAGMGTQDTVCPVLLSMAFHDTYAGAMSAGQAFFGLGNFTTPFLVGIMLSGKLPFYYSYYILMIVPVVMLCCIPFAKKEIQGAKQEGEEEQEQQVKPLRAKKMSVAFGAIIVGDIAYCAVVNGIMTYTSSFAESLGIASSTAAFMLTVYNVGCFVGSMAFVVILRKVREQTVLLVNSVGGVAAIILMLLVDQIPVYFACLAIAGFFLGVLFSVYVTIAT
;
A
#
# COMPACT_ATOMS: atom_id res chain seq x y z
N PHE A 1 17.28 -12.64 9.30
CA PHE A 1 17.06 -11.46 8.44
C PHE A 1 15.57 -11.21 8.20
N ALA A 2 14.76 -12.22 7.84
CA ALA A 2 13.32 -12.05 7.58
C ALA A 2 12.55 -11.49 8.79
N PHE A 3 12.87 -11.91 10.01
CA PHE A 3 12.26 -11.39 11.23
C PHE A 3 12.56 -9.89 11.44
N LEU A 4 13.80 -9.47 11.24
CA LEU A 4 14.17 -8.04 11.38
C LEU A 4 13.52 -7.19 10.30
N GLY A 5 13.44 -7.69 9.05
CA GLY A 5 12.73 -7.02 7.96
C GLY A 5 11.25 -6.88 8.24
N GLY A 6 10.60 -7.94 8.72
CA GLY A 6 9.19 -7.92 9.10
C GLY A 6 8.90 -6.98 10.27
N ALA A 7 9.75 -6.96 11.29
CA ALA A 7 9.63 -6.03 12.41
C ALA A 7 9.77 -4.56 11.95
N GLY A 8 10.73 -4.28 11.06
CA GLY A 8 10.89 -2.94 10.47
C GLY A 8 9.67 -2.49 9.67
N MET A 9 9.14 -3.37 8.82
CA MET A 9 7.94 -3.10 8.03
C MET A 9 6.71 -2.87 8.92
N GLY A 10 6.46 -3.73 9.91
CA GLY A 10 5.35 -3.56 10.84
C GLY A 10 5.44 -2.27 11.67
N THR A 11 6.66 -1.86 12.05
CA THR A 11 6.87 -0.59 12.72
C THR A 11 6.53 0.59 11.80
N GLN A 12 6.96 0.54 10.54
CA GLN A 12 6.65 1.58 9.55
C GLN A 12 5.15 1.69 9.29
N ASP A 13 4.46 0.56 9.12
CA ASP A 13 3.01 0.50 8.88
C ASP A 13 2.19 1.05 10.05
N THR A 14 2.74 1.01 11.27
CA THR A 14 2.08 1.55 12.46
C THR A 14 2.41 3.02 12.70
N VAL A 15 3.68 3.40 12.57
CA VAL A 15 4.16 4.75 12.91
C VAL A 15 3.78 5.77 11.84
N CYS A 16 3.81 5.39 10.56
CA CYS A 16 3.53 6.32 9.47
C CYS A 16 2.10 6.90 9.51
N PRO A 17 1.03 6.09 9.68
CA PRO A 17 -0.33 6.62 9.86
C PRO A 17 -0.47 7.56 11.06
N VAL A 18 0.16 7.22 12.20
CA VAL A 18 0.12 8.06 13.41
C VAL A 18 0.78 9.41 13.14
N LEU A 19 1.97 9.43 12.54
CA LEU A 19 2.64 10.69 12.20
C LEU A 19 1.84 11.52 11.20
N LEU A 20 1.22 10.89 10.20
CA LEU A 20 0.36 11.58 9.24
C LEU A 20 -0.91 12.15 9.91
N SER A 21 -1.51 11.44 10.87
CA SER A 21 -2.68 11.94 11.59
C SER A 21 -2.34 13.17 12.46
N MET A 22 -1.14 13.21 13.03
CA MET A 22 -0.66 14.34 13.80
C MET A 22 -0.33 15.56 12.93
N ALA A 23 0.26 15.33 11.74
CA ALA A 23 0.70 16.39 10.85
C ALA A 23 -0.42 16.97 9.98
N PHE A 24 -1.47 16.19 9.67
CA PHE A 24 -2.52 16.53 8.70
C PHE A 24 -3.93 16.27 9.25
N HIS A 25 -4.23 16.76 10.44
CA HIS A 25 -5.49 16.49 11.15
C HIS A 25 -6.74 16.70 10.27
N ASP A 26 -6.86 17.85 9.59
CA ASP A 26 -8.03 18.20 8.78
C ASP A 26 -8.10 17.52 7.40
N THR A 27 -6.95 17.02 6.90
CA THR A 27 -6.82 16.42 5.56
C THR A 27 -6.26 15.01 5.60
N TYR A 28 -6.40 14.33 6.73
CA TYR A 28 -5.81 13.03 7.01
C TYR A 28 -6.06 11.97 5.93
N ALA A 29 -7.33 11.82 5.48
CA ALA A 29 -7.68 10.86 4.45
C ALA A 29 -6.91 11.09 3.13
N GLY A 30 -6.75 12.36 2.73
CA GLY A 30 -5.96 12.73 1.56
C GLY A 30 -4.46 12.47 1.76
N ALA A 31 -3.91 12.80 2.93
CA ALA A 31 -2.52 12.54 3.27
C ALA A 31 -2.20 11.05 3.31
N MET A 32 -3.10 10.22 3.88
CA MET A 32 -2.98 8.76 3.87
C MET A 32 -3.00 8.20 2.45
N SER A 33 -3.92 8.67 1.60
CA SER A 33 -3.98 8.22 0.19
C SER A 33 -2.72 8.63 -0.58
N ALA A 34 -2.18 9.83 -0.35
CA ALA A 34 -0.91 10.26 -0.93
C ALA A 34 0.25 9.38 -0.44
N GLY A 35 0.32 9.08 0.86
CA GLY A 35 1.31 8.16 1.44
C GLY A 35 1.26 6.78 0.78
N GLN A 36 0.06 6.22 0.59
CA GLN A 36 -0.13 4.96 -0.11
C GLN A 36 0.28 5.02 -1.58
N ALA A 37 0.10 6.15 -2.25
CA ALA A 37 0.58 6.32 -3.61
C ALA A 37 2.11 6.27 -3.68
N PHE A 38 2.84 6.95 -2.78
CA PHE A 38 4.30 6.86 -2.70
C PHE A 38 4.78 5.45 -2.33
N PHE A 39 4.08 4.76 -1.43
CA PHE A 39 4.33 3.35 -1.15
C PHE A 39 4.14 2.49 -2.40
N GLY A 40 3.07 2.71 -3.18
CA GLY A 40 2.84 2.07 -4.47
C GLY A 40 3.97 2.33 -5.47
N LEU A 41 4.50 3.56 -5.51
CA LEU A 41 5.66 3.94 -6.34
C LEU A 41 6.90 3.10 -6.00
N GLY A 42 7.17 2.88 -4.72
CA GLY A 42 8.24 1.98 -4.26
C GLY A 42 8.01 0.53 -4.67
N ASN A 43 6.78 0.06 -4.50
CA ASN A 43 6.39 -1.32 -4.79
C ASN A 43 6.45 -1.67 -6.29
N PHE A 44 6.16 -0.74 -7.20
CA PHE A 44 6.30 -1.04 -8.62
C PHE A 44 7.76 -1.01 -9.08
N THR A 45 8.61 -0.19 -8.47
CA THR A 45 10.01 -0.04 -8.87
C THR A 45 10.76 -1.37 -8.73
N THR A 46 10.51 -2.13 -7.68
CA THR A 46 11.18 -3.41 -7.42
C THR A 46 10.90 -4.46 -8.52
N PRO A 47 9.66 -4.86 -8.82
CA PRO A 47 9.40 -5.87 -9.86
C PRO A 47 9.75 -5.36 -11.26
N PHE A 48 9.67 -4.04 -11.51
CA PHE A 48 10.10 -3.45 -12.77
C PHE A 48 11.61 -3.63 -12.99
N LEU A 49 12.43 -3.31 -11.99
CA LEU A 49 13.89 -3.52 -12.03
C LEU A 49 14.23 -5.00 -12.21
N VAL A 50 13.57 -5.87 -11.46
CA VAL A 50 13.75 -7.33 -11.59
C VAL A 50 13.38 -7.80 -13.00
N GLY A 51 12.27 -7.33 -13.57
CA GLY A 51 11.84 -7.64 -14.92
C GLY A 51 12.88 -7.26 -15.98
N ILE A 52 13.47 -6.07 -15.89
CA ILE A 52 14.53 -5.60 -16.79
C ILE A 52 15.79 -6.48 -16.64
N MET A 53 16.19 -6.79 -15.40
CA MET A 53 17.40 -7.60 -15.15
C MET A 53 17.25 -9.02 -15.67
N LEU A 54 16.11 -9.65 -15.45
CA LEU A 54 15.81 -10.99 -15.97
C LEU A 54 15.76 -11.01 -17.49
N SER A 55 15.20 -9.98 -18.12
CA SER A 55 15.20 -9.82 -19.58
C SER A 55 16.62 -9.67 -20.14
N GLY A 56 17.52 -8.98 -19.41
CA GLY A 56 18.93 -8.82 -19.72
C GLY A 56 19.80 -10.02 -19.33
N LYS A 57 19.21 -11.13 -18.83
CA LYS A 57 19.92 -12.32 -18.33
C LYS A 57 20.93 -12.01 -17.22
N LEU A 58 20.73 -10.92 -16.48
CA LEU A 58 21.58 -10.56 -15.34
C LEU A 58 21.20 -11.41 -14.12
N PRO A 59 22.18 -11.78 -13.27
CA PRO A 59 21.92 -12.49 -12.04
C PRO A 59 21.01 -11.71 -11.10
N PHE A 60 20.02 -12.39 -10.53
CA PHE A 60 18.98 -11.83 -9.67
C PHE A 60 19.51 -11.02 -8.46
N TYR A 61 20.68 -11.38 -7.92
CA TYR A 61 21.25 -10.71 -6.75
C TYR A 61 21.66 -9.25 -6.98
N TYR A 62 21.85 -8.81 -8.23
CA TYR A 62 22.13 -7.40 -8.53
C TYR A 62 20.95 -6.49 -8.16
N SER A 63 19.71 -6.99 -8.22
CA SER A 63 18.53 -6.24 -7.78
C SER A 63 18.65 -5.83 -6.31
N TYR A 64 19.14 -6.71 -5.45
CA TYR A 64 19.30 -6.41 -4.03
C TYR A 64 20.34 -5.32 -3.78
N TYR A 65 21.44 -5.29 -4.52
CA TYR A 65 22.44 -4.22 -4.39
C TYR A 65 21.87 -2.85 -4.76
N ILE A 66 21.07 -2.78 -5.82
CA ILE A 66 20.42 -1.52 -6.24
C ILE A 66 19.40 -1.09 -5.18
N LEU A 67 18.59 -2.02 -4.69
CA LEU A 67 17.59 -1.71 -3.67
C LEU A 67 18.19 -1.30 -2.32
N MET A 68 19.41 -1.75 -1.98
CA MET A 68 20.11 -1.30 -0.77
C MET A 68 20.48 0.18 -0.80
N ILE A 69 20.59 0.82 -1.97
CA ILE A 69 20.91 2.24 -2.08
C ILE A 69 19.83 3.08 -1.39
N VAL A 70 18.55 2.71 -1.55
CA VAL A 70 17.40 3.49 -1.02
C VAL A 70 17.45 3.59 0.51
N PRO A 71 17.54 2.50 1.30
CA PRO A 71 17.66 2.59 2.76
C PRO A 71 18.91 3.36 3.21
N VAL A 72 20.04 3.24 2.49
CA VAL A 72 21.26 4.00 2.81
C VAL A 72 21.03 5.49 2.63
N VAL A 73 20.41 5.91 1.52
CA VAL A 73 20.05 7.32 1.30
C VAL A 73 19.10 7.82 2.39
N MET A 74 18.08 7.02 2.76
CA MET A 74 17.16 7.37 3.84
C MET A 74 17.88 7.54 5.18
N LEU A 75 18.80 6.65 5.54
CA LEU A 75 19.60 6.78 6.75
C LEU A 75 20.43 8.08 6.76
N CYS A 76 20.98 8.47 5.62
CA CYS A 76 21.71 9.73 5.47
C CYS A 76 20.79 10.96 5.59
N CYS A 77 19.50 10.86 5.26
CA CYS A 77 18.53 11.94 5.37
C CYS A 77 17.99 12.16 6.78
N ILE A 78 18.01 11.13 7.66
CA ILE A 78 17.49 11.23 9.04
C ILE A 78 18.07 12.40 9.84
N PRO A 79 19.40 12.69 9.81
CA PRO A 79 19.95 13.83 10.57
C PRO A 79 19.38 15.17 10.14
N PHE A 80 19.02 15.33 8.87
CA PHE A 80 18.46 16.56 8.31
C PHE A 80 16.98 16.75 8.69
N ALA A 81 16.22 15.68 8.77
CA ALA A 81 14.82 15.69 9.16
C ALA A 81 14.59 15.89 10.67
N LYS A 82 15.62 15.69 11.51
CA LYS A 82 15.50 15.69 12.98
C LYS A 82 14.98 17.01 13.55
N LYS A 83 15.30 18.16 12.96
CA LYS A 83 14.85 19.48 13.42
C LYS A 83 13.34 19.70 13.20
N GLU A 84 12.83 19.30 12.05
CA GLU A 84 11.40 19.44 11.72
C GLU A 84 10.53 18.48 12.52
N ILE A 85 11.00 17.24 12.71
CA ILE A 85 10.29 16.24 13.52
C ILE A 85 10.21 16.67 14.99
N GLN A 86 11.24 17.32 15.54
CA GLN A 86 11.20 17.82 16.91
C GLN A 86 10.25 19.01 17.06
N GLY A 87 10.13 19.90 16.07
CA GLY A 87 9.16 20.99 16.07
C GLY A 87 7.72 20.48 16.04
N ALA A 88 7.41 19.58 15.10
CA ALA A 88 6.10 18.95 14.99
C ALA A 88 5.70 18.14 16.24
N LYS A 89 6.68 17.53 16.93
CA LYS A 89 6.43 16.80 18.15
C LYS A 89 6.05 17.71 19.32
N GLN A 90 6.67 18.88 19.45
CA GLN A 90 6.33 19.86 20.49
C GLN A 90 4.93 20.45 20.28
N GLU A 91 4.59 20.81 19.05
CA GLU A 91 3.23 21.29 18.72
C GLU A 91 2.18 20.19 18.95
N GLY A 92 2.45 18.95 18.56
CA GLY A 92 1.53 17.83 18.77
C GLY A 92 1.39 17.40 20.25
N GLU A 93 2.40 17.55 21.08
CA GLU A 93 2.31 17.27 22.53
C GLU A 93 1.47 18.33 23.25
N GLU A 94 1.57 19.61 22.88
CA GLU A 94 0.75 20.69 23.43
C GLU A 94 -0.73 20.55 23.05
N GLU A 95 -1.04 20.10 21.82
CA GLU A 95 -2.42 19.82 21.39
C GLU A 95 -2.99 18.54 22.03
N GLN A 96 -2.17 17.51 22.25
CA GLN A 96 -2.60 16.28 22.90
C GLN A 96 -2.86 16.44 24.40
N GLU A 97 -2.10 17.26 25.13
CA GLU A 97 -2.39 17.55 26.55
C GLU A 97 -3.75 18.22 26.74
N GLN A 98 -4.24 18.97 25.75
CA GLN A 98 -5.57 19.57 25.78
C GLN A 98 -6.70 18.59 25.38
N GLN A 99 -6.41 17.49 24.70
CA GLN A 99 -7.41 16.54 24.20
C GLN A 99 -7.37 15.14 24.83
N VAL A 100 -6.44 14.81 25.68
CA VAL A 100 -6.39 13.50 26.34
C VAL A 100 -7.53 13.38 27.38
N LYS A 101 -8.76 13.26 26.87
CA LYS A 101 -9.77 12.49 27.61
C LYS A 101 -9.28 11.04 27.62
N PRO A 102 -9.15 10.40 28.81
CA PRO A 102 -8.73 9.00 28.86
C PRO A 102 -9.63 8.21 27.93
N LEU A 103 -9.02 7.49 26.99
CA LEU A 103 -9.71 6.53 26.13
C LEU A 103 -10.38 5.51 27.07
N ARG A 104 -11.59 5.85 27.52
CA ARG A 104 -12.47 4.89 28.17
C ARG A 104 -12.65 3.80 27.13
N ALA A 105 -12.24 2.58 27.46
CA ALA A 105 -12.41 1.42 26.60
C ALA A 105 -13.88 1.33 26.17
N LYS A 106 -14.18 2.01 25.06
CA LYS A 106 -15.51 1.99 24.47
C LYS A 106 -15.70 0.54 24.05
N LYS A 107 -16.73 -0.12 24.55
CA LYS A 107 -17.07 -1.49 24.14
C LYS A 107 -16.90 -1.56 22.62
N MET A 108 -16.05 -2.48 22.18
CA MET A 108 -15.76 -2.68 20.77
C MET A 108 -17.09 -2.84 20.03
N SER A 109 -17.42 -1.84 19.20
CA SER A 109 -18.65 -1.87 18.41
C SER A 109 -18.55 -3.00 17.39
N VAL A 110 -19.66 -3.68 17.10
CA VAL A 110 -19.74 -4.68 16.02
C VAL A 110 -19.21 -4.09 14.70
N ALA A 111 -19.47 -2.81 14.45
CA ALA A 111 -18.94 -2.09 13.29
C ALA A 111 -17.40 -2.04 13.27
N PHE A 112 -16.75 -1.78 14.41
CA PHE A 112 -15.30 -1.77 14.52
C PHE A 112 -14.71 -3.17 14.29
N GLY A 113 -15.34 -4.21 14.84
CA GLY A 113 -14.97 -5.60 14.58
C GLY A 113 -15.07 -5.96 13.09
N ALA A 114 -16.12 -5.50 12.40
CA ALA A 114 -16.29 -5.73 10.96
C ALA A 114 -15.20 -5.02 10.11
N ILE A 115 -14.78 -3.81 10.52
CA ILE A 115 -13.68 -3.09 9.86
C ILE A 115 -12.38 -3.87 9.99
N ILE A 116 -12.04 -4.36 11.19
CA ILE A 116 -10.83 -5.16 11.42
C ILE A 116 -10.84 -6.44 10.56
N VAL A 117 -11.95 -7.17 10.53
CA VAL A 117 -12.10 -8.38 9.72
C VAL A 117 -11.96 -8.06 8.23
N GLY A 118 -12.54 -6.93 7.79
CA GLY A 118 -12.42 -6.44 6.42
C GLY A 118 -10.98 -6.11 6.04
N ASP A 119 -10.24 -5.44 6.92
CA ASP A 119 -8.83 -5.09 6.71
C ASP A 119 -7.93 -6.33 6.66
N ILE A 120 -8.16 -7.30 7.55
CA ILE A 120 -7.45 -8.60 7.52
C ILE A 120 -7.70 -9.31 6.18
N ALA A 121 -8.96 -9.38 5.72
CA ALA A 121 -9.30 -9.99 4.45
C ALA A 121 -8.65 -9.24 3.27
N TYR A 122 -8.66 -7.92 3.28
CA TYR A 122 -7.99 -7.09 2.31
C TYR A 122 -6.47 -7.37 2.26
N CYS A 123 -5.81 -7.35 3.41
CA CYS A 123 -4.38 -7.65 3.51
C CYS A 123 -4.05 -9.06 2.98
N ALA A 124 -4.89 -10.05 3.26
CA ALA A 124 -4.72 -11.41 2.74
C ALA A 124 -4.79 -11.45 1.20
N VAL A 125 -5.76 -10.73 0.59
CA VAL A 125 -5.91 -10.65 -0.87
C VAL A 125 -4.72 -9.94 -1.51
N VAL A 126 -4.31 -8.78 -1.00
CA VAL A 126 -3.21 -8.00 -1.56
C VAL A 126 -1.88 -8.74 -1.45
N ASN A 127 -1.58 -9.31 -0.28
CA ASN A 127 -0.37 -10.12 -0.10
C ASN A 127 -0.41 -11.39 -0.96
N GLY A 128 -1.59 -12.00 -1.14
CA GLY A 128 -1.80 -13.12 -2.05
C GLY A 128 -1.45 -12.74 -3.50
N ILE A 129 -1.95 -11.62 -4.00
CA ILE A 129 -1.62 -11.11 -5.33
C ILE A 129 -0.11 -10.86 -5.45
N MET A 130 0.48 -10.15 -4.50
CA MET A 130 1.90 -9.82 -4.51
C MET A 130 2.80 -11.06 -4.52
N THR A 131 2.43 -12.10 -3.77
CA THR A 131 3.25 -13.30 -3.61
C THR A 131 3.05 -14.30 -4.74
N TYR A 132 1.80 -14.50 -5.16
CA TYR A 132 1.46 -15.63 -6.03
C TYR A 132 1.30 -15.26 -7.51
N THR A 133 1.22 -13.98 -7.90
CA THR A 133 1.08 -13.59 -9.30
C THR A 133 2.22 -14.13 -10.18
N SER A 134 3.46 -14.06 -9.71
CA SER A 134 4.60 -14.59 -10.45
C SER A 134 4.53 -16.11 -10.61
N SER A 135 4.25 -16.84 -9.53
CA SER A 135 4.12 -18.29 -9.55
C SER A 135 2.91 -18.75 -10.41
N PHE A 136 1.81 -18.01 -10.37
CA PHE A 136 0.65 -18.25 -11.22
C PHE A 136 1.02 -18.07 -12.70
N ALA A 137 1.70 -16.99 -13.06
CA ALA A 137 2.13 -16.76 -14.43
C ALA A 137 3.10 -17.83 -14.92
N GLU A 138 4.05 -18.26 -14.10
CA GLU A 138 4.99 -19.33 -14.41
C GLU A 138 4.28 -20.69 -14.60
N SER A 139 3.24 -20.98 -13.81
CA SER A 139 2.43 -22.19 -13.98
C SER A 139 1.68 -22.26 -15.32
N LEU A 140 1.42 -21.12 -15.94
CA LEU A 140 0.86 -20.97 -17.29
C LEU A 140 1.94 -20.97 -18.39
N GLY A 141 3.20 -21.21 -18.05
CA GLY A 141 4.32 -21.19 -19.00
C GLY A 141 4.78 -19.79 -19.42
N ILE A 142 4.34 -18.74 -18.71
CA ILE A 142 4.75 -17.37 -18.98
C ILE A 142 6.17 -17.14 -18.40
N ALA A 143 7.02 -16.49 -19.18
CA ALA A 143 8.40 -16.21 -18.73
C ALA A 143 8.43 -15.35 -17.46
N SER A 144 9.36 -15.65 -16.53
CA SER A 144 9.50 -14.97 -15.23
C SER A 144 9.67 -13.44 -15.38
N SER A 145 10.30 -12.96 -16.45
CA SER A 145 10.40 -11.53 -16.76
C SER A 145 9.02 -10.91 -17.02
N THR A 146 8.17 -11.59 -17.80
CA THR A 146 6.80 -11.13 -18.07
C THR A 146 5.94 -11.18 -16.80
N ALA A 147 6.11 -12.20 -15.98
CA ALA A 147 5.46 -12.30 -14.68
C ALA A 147 5.82 -11.12 -13.73
N ALA A 148 7.09 -10.72 -13.71
CA ALA A 148 7.53 -9.53 -12.97
C ALA A 148 6.88 -8.23 -13.52
N PHE A 149 6.72 -8.10 -14.84
CA PHE A 149 6.00 -6.97 -15.42
C PHE A 149 4.50 -6.98 -15.11
N MET A 150 3.86 -8.15 -15.00
CA MET A 150 2.46 -8.25 -14.55
C MET A 150 2.29 -7.67 -13.14
N LEU A 151 3.20 -7.99 -12.22
CA LEU A 151 3.18 -7.43 -10.88
C LEU A 151 3.48 -5.92 -10.88
N THR A 152 4.36 -5.47 -11.78
CA THR A 152 4.62 -4.04 -12.00
C THR A 152 3.34 -3.30 -12.39
N VAL A 153 2.57 -3.83 -13.33
CA VAL A 153 1.31 -3.23 -13.81
C VAL A 153 0.27 -3.16 -12.69
N TYR A 154 0.17 -4.19 -11.84
CA TYR A 154 -0.68 -4.15 -10.65
C TYR A 154 -0.30 -2.97 -9.73
N ASN A 155 0.99 -2.81 -9.42
CA ASN A 155 1.48 -1.74 -8.55
C ASN A 155 1.31 -0.33 -9.16
N VAL A 156 1.47 -0.19 -10.49
CA VAL A 156 1.13 1.05 -11.22
C VAL A 156 -0.36 1.36 -11.07
N GLY A 157 -1.22 0.34 -11.19
CA GLY A 157 -2.65 0.47 -10.91
C GLY A 157 -2.91 1.00 -9.49
N CYS A 158 -2.23 0.44 -8.47
CA CYS A 158 -2.33 0.90 -7.08
C CYS A 158 -1.92 2.37 -6.94
N PHE A 159 -0.82 2.77 -7.56
CA PHE A 159 -0.35 4.15 -7.55
C PHE A 159 -1.38 5.11 -8.17
N VAL A 160 -1.83 4.82 -9.38
CA VAL A 160 -2.81 5.64 -10.10
C VAL A 160 -4.14 5.71 -9.34
N GLY A 161 -4.62 4.58 -8.82
CA GLY A 161 -5.82 4.49 -7.99
C GLY A 161 -5.69 5.37 -6.75
N SER A 162 -4.63 5.21 -5.98
CA SER A 162 -4.39 6.01 -4.77
C SER A 162 -4.34 7.51 -5.07
N MET A 163 -3.68 7.92 -6.15
CA MET A 163 -3.65 9.33 -6.58
C MET A 163 -5.04 9.85 -6.97
N ALA A 164 -5.82 9.09 -7.72
CA ALA A 164 -7.18 9.47 -8.09
C ALA A 164 -8.07 9.64 -6.84
N PHE A 165 -7.92 8.76 -5.87
CA PHE A 165 -8.72 8.79 -4.64
C PHE A 165 -8.33 9.89 -3.66
N VAL A 166 -7.13 10.49 -3.74
CA VAL A 166 -6.82 11.75 -3.02
C VAL A 166 -7.86 12.84 -3.34
N VAL A 167 -8.30 12.91 -4.59
CA VAL A 167 -9.29 13.90 -5.04
C VAL A 167 -10.71 13.42 -4.76
N ILE A 168 -11.01 12.15 -5.01
CA ILE A 168 -12.34 11.55 -4.88
C ILE A 168 -12.82 11.57 -3.42
N LEU A 169 -11.96 11.24 -2.46
CA LEU A 169 -12.28 11.22 -1.03
C LEU A 169 -12.65 12.60 -0.47
N ARG A 170 -12.33 13.68 -1.17
CA ARG A 170 -12.80 15.02 -0.79
C ARG A 170 -14.30 15.24 -1.09
N LYS A 171 -14.91 14.43 -1.95
CA LYS A 171 -16.28 14.61 -2.45
C LYS A 171 -17.20 13.42 -2.17
N VAL A 172 -16.65 12.25 -1.96
CA VAL A 172 -17.39 10.98 -1.83
C VAL A 172 -17.17 10.41 -0.44
N ARG A 173 -18.23 9.86 0.16
CA ARG A 173 -18.16 9.22 1.49
C ARG A 173 -17.27 7.99 1.44
N GLU A 174 -16.42 7.82 2.42
CA GLU A 174 -15.46 6.72 2.57
C GLU A 174 -16.11 5.34 2.46
N GLN A 175 -17.30 5.17 3.05
CA GLN A 175 -18.07 3.92 2.96
C GLN A 175 -18.45 3.54 1.54
N THR A 176 -18.81 4.52 0.71
CA THR A 176 -19.13 4.28 -0.71
C THR A 176 -17.86 3.90 -1.48
N VAL A 177 -16.76 4.58 -1.20
CA VAL A 177 -15.45 4.26 -1.78
C VAL A 177 -15.04 2.84 -1.42
N LEU A 178 -15.17 2.45 -0.15
CA LEU A 178 -14.88 1.10 0.32
C LEU A 178 -15.67 0.03 -0.46
N LEU A 179 -16.98 0.23 -0.60
CA LEU A 179 -17.85 -0.73 -1.28
C LEU A 179 -17.54 -0.84 -2.77
N VAL A 180 -17.43 0.30 -3.47
CA VAL A 180 -17.17 0.32 -4.92
C VAL A 180 -15.79 -0.31 -5.23
N ASN A 181 -14.78 0.01 -4.44
CA ASN A 181 -13.44 -0.51 -4.66
C ASN A 181 -13.33 -2.00 -4.34
N SER A 182 -13.99 -2.46 -3.29
CA SER A 182 -14.03 -3.90 -2.96
C SER A 182 -14.71 -4.70 -4.08
N VAL A 183 -15.87 -4.24 -4.57
CA VAL A 183 -16.59 -4.91 -5.66
C VAL A 183 -15.77 -4.85 -6.96
N GLY A 184 -15.19 -3.70 -7.30
CA GLY A 184 -14.38 -3.54 -8.50
C GLY A 184 -13.12 -4.42 -8.49
N GLY A 185 -12.43 -4.49 -7.35
CA GLY A 185 -11.26 -5.35 -7.19
C GLY A 185 -11.59 -6.84 -7.33
N VAL A 186 -12.66 -7.29 -6.67
CA VAL A 186 -13.13 -8.69 -6.77
C VAL A 186 -13.55 -9.03 -8.20
N ALA A 187 -14.32 -8.16 -8.87
CA ALA A 187 -14.75 -8.36 -10.25
C ALA A 187 -13.55 -8.49 -11.20
N ALA A 188 -12.52 -7.66 -11.05
CA ALA A 188 -11.31 -7.74 -11.86
C ALA A 188 -10.56 -9.07 -11.66
N ILE A 189 -10.46 -9.56 -10.42
CA ILE A 189 -9.82 -10.86 -10.13
C ILE A 189 -10.63 -12.02 -10.71
N ILE A 190 -11.96 -12.00 -10.56
CA ILE A 190 -12.83 -13.02 -11.15
C ILE A 190 -12.68 -13.04 -12.67
N LEU A 191 -12.68 -11.89 -13.33
CA LEU A 191 -12.49 -11.79 -14.77
C LEU A 191 -11.14 -12.36 -15.21
N MET A 192 -10.08 -12.09 -14.44
CA MET A 192 -8.75 -12.65 -14.67
C MET A 192 -8.74 -14.17 -14.66
N LEU A 193 -9.53 -14.80 -13.77
CA LEU A 193 -9.61 -16.27 -13.66
C LEU A 193 -10.49 -16.92 -14.73
N LEU A 194 -11.40 -16.15 -15.36
CA LEU A 194 -12.32 -16.66 -16.37
C LEU A 194 -11.77 -16.58 -17.81
N VAL A 195 -10.77 -15.73 -18.05
CA VAL A 195 -10.27 -15.46 -19.39
C VAL A 195 -8.79 -15.81 -19.47
N ASP A 196 -8.45 -16.84 -20.22
CA ASP A 196 -7.08 -17.35 -20.35
C ASP A 196 -6.33 -16.64 -21.51
N GLN A 197 -6.02 -15.36 -21.33
CA GLN A 197 -5.26 -14.54 -22.28
C GLN A 197 -4.30 -13.58 -21.57
N ILE A 198 -3.04 -13.56 -21.97
CA ILE A 198 -1.99 -12.72 -21.36
C ILE A 198 -2.39 -11.23 -21.32
N PRO A 199 -2.89 -10.59 -22.40
CA PRO A 199 -3.29 -9.17 -22.35
C PRO A 199 -4.41 -8.91 -21.34
N VAL A 200 -5.33 -9.87 -21.15
CA VAL A 200 -6.42 -9.74 -20.17
C VAL A 200 -5.87 -9.80 -18.75
N TYR A 201 -4.87 -10.64 -18.47
CA TYR A 201 -4.20 -10.67 -17.17
C TYR A 201 -3.60 -9.31 -16.82
N PHE A 202 -2.90 -8.66 -17.75
CA PHE A 202 -2.34 -7.32 -17.54
C PHE A 202 -3.44 -6.30 -17.26
N ALA A 203 -4.51 -6.28 -18.06
CA ALA A 203 -5.62 -5.36 -17.89
C ALA A 203 -6.34 -5.58 -16.54
N CYS A 204 -6.64 -6.84 -16.19
CA CYS A 204 -7.30 -7.17 -14.93
C CYS A 204 -6.43 -6.82 -13.71
N LEU A 205 -5.12 -7.05 -13.76
CA LEU A 205 -4.21 -6.67 -12.70
C LEU A 205 -4.10 -5.15 -12.54
N ALA A 206 -4.07 -4.40 -13.65
CA ALA A 206 -4.10 -2.93 -13.59
C ALA A 206 -5.38 -2.42 -12.93
N ILE A 207 -6.54 -2.98 -13.32
CA ILE A 207 -7.85 -2.62 -12.76
C ILE A 207 -7.95 -3.05 -11.30
N ALA A 208 -7.51 -4.26 -10.94
CA ALA A 208 -7.47 -4.74 -9.56
C ALA A 208 -6.59 -3.83 -8.70
N GLY A 209 -5.41 -3.46 -9.18
CA GLY A 209 -4.53 -2.51 -8.51
C GLY A 209 -5.21 -1.15 -8.28
N PHE A 210 -5.85 -0.60 -9.31
CA PHE A 210 -6.56 0.68 -9.21
C PHE A 210 -7.62 0.69 -8.11
N PHE A 211 -8.42 -0.36 -7.99
CA PHE A 211 -9.46 -0.46 -6.98
C PHE A 211 -8.91 -0.86 -5.60
N LEU A 212 -7.97 -1.80 -5.52
CA LEU A 212 -7.46 -2.29 -4.24
C LEU A 212 -6.45 -1.34 -3.59
N GLY A 213 -5.69 -0.57 -4.36
CA GLY A 213 -4.60 0.26 -3.86
C GLY A 213 -4.99 1.30 -2.83
N VAL A 214 -6.24 1.76 -2.81
CA VAL A 214 -6.73 2.78 -1.87
C VAL A 214 -7.37 2.20 -0.62
N LEU A 215 -7.75 0.92 -0.62
CA LEU A 215 -8.58 0.33 0.45
C LEU A 215 -7.92 0.42 1.83
N PHE A 216 -6.61 0.24 1.93
CA PHE A 216 -5.89 0.38 3.20
C PHE A 216 -6.10 1.75 3.83
N SER A 217 -5.90 2.84 3.07
CA SER A 217 -6.09 4.20 3.58
C SER A 217 -7.54 4.45 4.00
N VAL A 218 -8.51 3.88 3.28
CA VAL A 218 -9.94 4.00 3.62
C VAL A 218 -10.26 3.25 4.90
N TYR A 219 -9.75 2.02 5.09
CA TYR A 219 -9.94 1.26 6.34
C TYR A 219 -9.37 2.00 7.54
N VAL A 220 -8.15 2.51 7.43
CA VAL A 220 -7.50 3.28 8.51
C VAL A 220 -8.29 4.55 8.81
N THR A 221 -8.74 5.30 7.79
CA THR A 221 -9.50 6.54 7.99
C THR A 221 -10.86 6.29 8.64
N ILE A 222 -11.54 5.18 8.35
CA ILE A 222 -12.83 4.83 8.99
C ILE A 222 -12.61 4.39 10.45
N ALA A 223 -11.44 3.82 10.78
CA ALA A 223 -11.12 3.33 12.10
C ALA A 223 -10.68 4.45 13.08
N THR A 224 -10.21 5.59 12.57
CA THR A 224 -9.80 6.77 13.36
C THR A 224 -10.95 7.74 13.56
#